data_63d5aa1f5e193c20a0d21964492f6039
#
_entry.id   63d5aa1f5e193c20a0d21964492f6039
#
_cell.length_a   1.000
_cell.length_b   1.000
_cell.length_c   1.000
_cell.angle_alpha   90.00
_cell.angle_beta   90.00
_cell.angle_gamma   90.00
#
_symmetry.space_group_name_H-M   'P 1'
#
loop_
_entity.id
_entity.type
_entity.pdbx_description
1 polymer ?
#
loop_
_entity_poly.entity_id
_entity_poly.type
_entity_poly.pdbx_seq_one_letter_code
_entity_poly.pdbx_strand_id
1 'polypeptide(L)'
;MPKYQAFCCNNCSFGNKKDNCSKCGKWTQNNRIPAFLCNDCGFGSKKDNCVKCGKWCGSTKIPAFICNNCGFGSKAQNCVKCGKWCS
;
A
#
# COMPACT_ATOMS: atom_id res chain seq x y z
N MET A 1 0.61 -3.15 -17.87
CA MET A 1 1.06 -4.09 -16.84
C MET A 1 0.13 -4.06 -15.66
N PRO A 2 -0.22 -5.21 -15.11
CA PRO A 2 -1.13 -5.23 -13.99
C PRO A 2 -0.47 -4.73 -12.71
N LYS A 3 -1.20 -3.95 -12.00
CA LYS A 3 -0.79 -3.52 -10.67
C LYS A 3 -1.86 -3.95 -9.71
N TYR A 4 -1.44 -4.35 -8.53
CA TYR A 4 -2.35 -4.87 -7.53
C TYR A 4 -2.53 -3.85 -6.42
N GLN A 5 -3.75 -3.76 -5.90
CA GLN A 5 -4.04 -2.91 -4.76
C GLN A 5 -3.28 -3.43 -3.55
N ALA A 6 -2.56 -2.54 -2.87
CA ALA A 6 -1.86 -2.90 -1.65
C ALA A 6 -2.81 -2.86 -0.46
N PHE A 7 -2.58 -3.73 0.50
CA PHE A 7 -3.42 -3.83 1.69
C PHE A 7 -2.59 -3.84 2.95
N CYS A 8 -3.21 -3.46 4.04
CA CYS A 8 -2.62 -3.52 5.37
C CYS A 8 -3.40 -4.50 6.22
N CYS A 9 -2.73 -5.09 7.20
CA CYS A 9 -3.44 -5.93 8.13
C CYS A 9 -4.19 -5.07 9.15
N ASN A 10 -5.03 -5.72 9.94
CA ASN A 10 -5.84 -5.01 10.91
C ASN A 10 -4.99 -4.27 11.94
N ASN A 11 -3.88 -4.88 12.33
CA ASN A 11 -3.01 -4.25 13.34
C ASN A 11 -2.33 -2.99 12.82
N CYS A 12 -1.94 -3.00 11.56
CA CYS A 12 -1.27 -1.84 10.98
C CYS A 12 -2.23 -0.73 10.61
N SER A 13 -3.51 -1.05 10.46
CA SER A 13 -4.52 -0.08 10.01
C SER A 13 -5.54 0.25 11.07
N PHE A 14 -5.31 -0.20 12.29
CA PHE A 14 -6.27 0.02 13.34
C PHE A 14 -6.42 1.50 13.67
N GLY A 15 -7.64 1.95 13.74
CA GLY A 15 -7.91 3.34 14.07
C GLY A 15 -7.40 4.29 13.01
N ASN A 16 -6.62 5.26 13.43
CA ASN A 16 -6.07 6.28 12.51
C ASN A 16 -4.94 5.78 11.65
N LYS A 17 -4.43 4.61 11.94
CA LYS A 17 -3.26 4.11 11.21
C LYS A 17 -3.57 3.86 9.75
N LYS A 18 -4.82 3.60 9.43
CA LYS A 18 -5.17 3.34 8.03
C LYS A 18 -5.01 4.58 7.16
N ASP A 19 -4.97 5.75 7.77
CA ASP A 19 -4.79 6.99 7.04
C ASP A 19 -3.34 7.42 6.93
N ASN A 20 -2.43 6.59 7.43
CA ASN A 20 -1.01 6.90 7.34
C ASN A 20 -0.44 6.38 6.04
N CYS A 21 0.54 7.12 5.53
CA CYS A 21 1.23 6.73 4.31
C CYS A 21 1.98 5.42 4.56
N SER A 22 1.83 4.46 3.63
CA SER A 22 2.50 3.18 3.75
C SER A 22 3.99 3.26 3.51
N LYS A 23 4.44 4.34 2.88
CA LYS A 23 5.86 4.48 2.54
C LYS A 23 6.62 5.29 3.59
N CYS A 24 6.12 6.44 3.95
CA CYS A 24 6.84 7.30 4.88
C CYS A 24 6.24 7.33 6.28
N GLY A 25 5.02 6.86 6.43
CA GLY A 25 4.38 6.81 7.74
C GLY A 25 3.67 8.07 8.17
N LYS A 26 3.68 9.10 7.36
CA LYS A 26 3.03 10.35 7.72
C LYS A 26 1.52 10.25 7.51
N TRP A 27 0.80 11.05 8.26
CA TRP A 27 -0.64 11.12 8.12
C TRP A 27 -0.98 11.77 6.78
N THR A 28 -1.85 11.11 6.01
CA THR A 28 -2.18 11.57 4.66
C THR A 28 -3.28 12.62 4.63
N GLN A 29 -3.99 12.77 5.73
CA GLN A 29 -5.12 13.69 5.79
C GLN A 29 -6.16 13.34 4.73
N ASN A 30 -6.55 14.32 3.91
CA ASN A 30 -7.54 14.10 2.88
C ASN A 30 -6.94 13.74 1.53
N ASN A 31 -5.63 13.83 1.41
CA ASN A 31 -4.96 13.64 0.13
C ASN A 31 -4.33 12.27 0.01
N ARG A 32 -5.04 11.25 0.37
CA ARG A 32 -4.47 9.92 0.30
C ARG A 32 -4.68 9.32 -1.08
N ILE A 33 -3.66 8.64 -1.54
CA ILE A 33 -3.64 8.05 -2.86
C ILE A 33 -3.51 6.55 -2.68
N PRO A 34 -4.28 5.74 -3.44
CA PRO A 34 -4.20 4.29 -3.29
C PRO A 34 -2.77 3.80 -3.55
N ALA A 35 -2.33 2.89 -2.70
CA ALA A 35 -1.02 2.27 -2.87
C ALA A 35 -1.17 1.01 -3.72
N PHE A 36 -0.14 0.74 -4.51
CA PHE A 36 -0.18 -0.40 -5.42
C PHE A 36 1.08 -1.23 -5.29
N LEU A 37 0.97 -2.49 -5.70
CA LEU A 37 2.09 -3.42 -5.74
C LEU A 37 2.37 -3.79 -7.19
N CYS A 38 3.64 -4.03 -7.49
CA CYS A 38 3.98 -4.51 -8.81
C CYS A 38 3.63 -6.00 -8.92
N ASN A 39 3.76 -6.52 -10.13
CA ASN A 39 3.39 -7.91 -10.38
C ASN A 39 4.20 -8.89 -9.54
N ASP A 40 5.48 -8.60 -9.35
CA ASP A 40 6.34 -9.48 -8.57
C ASP A 40 5.97 -9.49 -7.09
N CYS A 41 5.65 -8.33 -6.54
CA CYS A 41 5.32 -8.21 -5.13
C CYS A 41 3.88 -8.65 -4.82
N GLY A 42 3.02 -8.61 -5.81
CA GLY A 42 1.63 -9.00 -5.63
C GLY A 42 1.26 -10.33 -6.23
N PHE A 43 2.25 -11.09 -6.65
CA PHE A 43 2.00 -12.35 -7.33
C PHE A 43 1.41 -13.39 -6.36
N GLY A 44 0.38 -14.03 -6.82
CA GLY A 44 -0.25 -15.09 -6.03
C GLY A 44 -0.82 -14.55 -4.72
N SER A 45 -0.50 -15.23 -3.63
CA SER A 45 -1.01 -14.84 -2.33
C SER A 45 -0.29 -13.64 -1.72
N LYS A 46 0.77 -13.18 -2.36
CA LYS A 46 1.52 -12.04 -1.83
C LYS A 46 0.69 -10.76 -1.79
N LYS A 47 -0.29 -10.66 -2.66
CA LYS A 47 -1.12 -9.46 -2.68
C LYS A 47 -1.98 -9.33 -1.44
N ASP A 48 -2.16 -10.42 -0.70
CA ASP A 48 -2.95 -10.41 0.52
C ASP A 48 -2.11 -10.14 1.76
N ASN A 49 -0.82 -9.89 1.59
CA ASN A 49 0.05 -9.60 2.70
C ASN A 49 0.04 -8.11 3.02
N CYS A 50 0.20 -7.80 4.30
CA CYS A 50 0.30 -6.42 4.73
C CYS A 50 1.57 -5.80 4.15
N VAL A 51 1.44 -4.61 3.56
CA VAL A 51 2.60 -3.95 2.97
C VAL A 51 3.51 -3.32 4.02
N LYS A 52 3.04 -3.20 5.24
CA LYS A 52 3.84 -2.60 6.30
C LYS A 52 4.61 -3.63 7.11
N CYS A 53 3.93 -4.68 7.55
CA CYS A 53 4.59 -5.68 8.39
C CYS A 53 4.84 -7.00 7.69
N GLY A 54 4.21 -7.23 6.55
CA GLY A 54 4.44 -8.44 5.78
C GLY A 54 3.60 -9.63 6.18
N LYS A 55 2.77 -9.49 7.19
CA LYS A 55 1.94 -10.60 7.63
C LYS A 55 0.75 -10.77 6.70
N TRP A 56 0.26 -12.01 6.65
CA TRP A 56 -0.93 -12.31 5.88
C TRP A 56 -2.14 -11.65 6.51
N CYS A 57 -2.88 -10.90 5.71
CA CYS A 57 -4.02 -10.15 6.24
C CYS A 57 -5.26 -11.01 6.46
N GLY A 58 -5.34 -12.12 5.78
CA GLY A 58 -6.52 -12.94 5.89
C GLY A 58 -7.71 -12.28 5.22
N SER A 59 -8.84 -12.35 5.86
CA SER A 59 -10.06 -11.77 5.33
C SER A 59 -10.28 -10.33 5.77
N THR A 60 -9.44 -9.83 6.67
CA THR A 60 -9.60 -8.47 7.20
C THR A 60 -8.52 -7.55 6.66
N LYS A 61 -8.45 -7.43 5.36
CA LYS A 61 -7.45 -6.56 4.76
C LYS A 61 -8.05 -5.18 4.50
N ILE A 62 -7.25 -4.18 4.73
CA ILE A 62 -7.67 -2.80 4.61
C ILE A 62 -6.81 -2.13 3.55
N PRO A 63 -7.41 -1.39 2.61
CA PRO A 63 -6.62 -0.77 1.55
C PRO A 63 -5.54 0.13 2.12
N ALA A 64 -4.35 0.04 1.54
CA ALA A 64 -3.23 0.89 1.94
C ALA A 64 -3.24 2.15 1.10
N PHE A 65 -2.77 3.23 1.70
CA PHE A 65 -2.72 4.52 1.03
C PHE A 65 -1.36 5.15 1.23
N ILE A 66 -1.01 6.07 0.33
CA ILE A 66 0.23 6.83 0.46
C ILE A 66 -0.10 8.32 0.45
N CYS A 67 0.77 9.12 1.02
CA CYS A 67 0.55 10.54 1.09
C CYS A 67 0.81 11.19 -0.26
N ASN A 68 0.44 12.46 -0.36
CA ASN A 68 0.58 13.18 -1.62
C ASN A 68 2.03 13.28 -2.07
N ASN A 69 2.95 13.41 -1.12
CA ASN A 69 4.38 13.50 -1.46
C ASN A 69 4.92 12.20 -2.03
N CYS A 70 4.47 11.07 -1.49
CA CYS A 70 4.93 9.76 -1.96
C CYS A 70 4.23 9.33 -3.22
N GLY A 71 3.03 9.87 -3.47
CA GLY A 71 2.26 9.50 -4.65
C GLY A 71 2.18 10.59 -5.70
N PHE A 72 3.03 11.60 -5.59
CA PHE A 72 2.98 12.71 -6.53
C PHE A 72 3.40 12.28 -7.93
N GLY A 73 2.61 12.68 -8.89
CA GLY A 73 2.92 12.38 -10.28
C GLY A 73 2.99 10.88 -10.54
N SER A 74 4.03 10.44 -11.19
CA SER A 74 4.18 9.03 -11.54
C SER A 74 4.52 8.14 -10.35
N LYS A 75 4.85 8.73 -9.22
CA LYS A 75 5.13 7.93 -8.03
C LYS A 75 3.93 7.15 -7.56
N ALA A 76 2.74 7.60 -7.92
CA ALA A 76 1.51 6.90 -7.54
C ALA A 76 1.46 5.49 -8.10
N GLN A 77 2.21 5.25 -9.15
CA GLN A 77 2.18 3.94 -9.82
C GLN A 77 3.37 3.07 -9.47
N ASN A 78 4.17 3.50 -8.51
CA ASN A 78 5.29 2.70 -8.06
C ASN A 78 4.83 1.72 -6.99
N CYS A 79 5.48 0.55 -6.99
CA CYS A 79 5.20 -0.45 -5.97
C CYS A 79 5.64 0.09 -4.61
N VAL A 80 4.76 -0.03 -3.62
CA VAL A 80 5.09 0.48 -2.28
C VAL A 80 6.05 -0.43 -1.53
N LYS A 81 6.25 -1.65 -2.01
CA LYS A 81 7.17 -2.57 -1.36
C LYS A 81 8.58 -2.49 -1.91
N CYS A 82 8.73 -2.56 -3.23
CA CYS A 82 10.05 -2.56 -3.84
C CYS A 82 10.40 -1.26 -4.52
N GLY A 83 9.43 -0.41 -4.78
CA GLY A 83 9.67 0.88 -5.39
C GLY A 83 9.72 0.88 -6.90
N LYS A 84 9.54 -0.25 -7.54
CA LYS A 84 9.57 -0.32 -8.99
C LYS A 84 8.27 0.20 -9.58
N TRP A 85 8.36 0.68 -10.78
CA TRP A 85 7.18 1.14 -11.51
C TRP A 85 6.31 -0.06 -11.85
N CYS A 86 5.03 0.04 -11.49
CA CYS A 86 4.12 -1.09 -11.65
C CYS A 86 3.58 -1.23 -13.04
N SER A 87 3.41 -0.13 -13.68
CA SER A 87 2.76 -0.16 -14.96
C SER A 87 3.73 -0.22 -16.10
#